data_3190c1c5b9d178633c9d647b63408f7f
#
_entry.id   3190c1c5b9d178633c9d647b63408f7f
#
_cell.length_a   1.000
_cell.length_b   1.000
_cell.length_c   1.000
_cell.angle_alpha   90.00
_cell.angle_beta   90.00
_cell.angle_gamma   90.00
#
_symmetry.space_group_name_H-M   'P 1'
#
loop_
_entity.id
_entity.type
_entity.pdbx_description
1 polymer ?
#
loop_
_entity_poly.entity_id
_entity_poly.type
_entity_poly.pdbx_seq_one_letter_code
_entity_poly.pdbx_strand_id
1 'polypeptide(L)'
;MRSIFFLVVCVLMAISSFAQDPHFSQFFASPLTLNPALTGKFNGDVRIAGNYRNQWPTINRAFTTGTVSADFHILRNKISEVDTWGVGIMALTDQSAAGAVKFNYAAISTAFHKGLDENGYKQIGIGFQGTYSNMMINTSKLTFEDQLRPDGFTGITSETFNGSTLKRSYFDLNTGILFSSSVTERDNFYAGVSLYHVTRPRQQFTDTGYFVLNPRITLQAGGFLPVGEQMTLHLSALHSMQAGAHETVVGGAMQIPAGDPETQENPVSFFAGLWYRLNDAFIPYVGLDYSDFSLGVTYDVNTSDLKTASNSRGGIEISLIYIKKPASSKGLPCPRF
;
A
#
# COMPACT_ATOMS: atom_id res chain seq x y z
N MET A 1 -0.54 48.29 7.50
CA MET A 1 0.63 47.47 7.73
C MET A 1 0.27 46.11 8.35
N ARG A 2 -0.53 46.01 9.42
CA ARG A 2 -0.95 44.69 10.01
C ARG A 2 -1.70 43.79 9.04
N SER A 3 -2.61 44.34 8.22
CA SER A 3 -3.38 43.55 7.24
C SER A 3 -2.52 43.02 6.09
N ILE A 4 -1.51 43.76 5.64
CA ILE A 4 -0.58 43.33 4.59
C ILE A 4 0.36 42.22 5.13
N PHE A 5 0.79 42.34 6.38
CA PHE A 5 1.59 41.32 7.05
C PHE A 5 0.81 40.00 7.19
N PHE A 6 -0.47 40.08 7.56
CA PHE A 6 -1.34 38.90 7.65
C PHE A 6 -1.58 38.26 6.29
N LEU A 7 -1.77 39.05 5.24
CA LEU A 7 -1.93 38.58 3.86
C LEU A 7 -0.66 37.86 3.37
N VAL A 8 0.52 38.42 3.63
CA VAL A 8 1.81 37.83 3.28
C VAL A 8 2.06 36.54 4.04
N VAL A 9 1.69 36.47 5.32
CA VAL A 9 1.79 35.23 6.11
C VAL A 9 0.82 34.17 5.59
N CYS A 10 -0.42 34.50 5.22
CA CYS A 10 -1.37 33.58 4.62
C CYS A 10 -0.92 33.08 3.25
N VAL A 11 -0.33 33.94 2.42
CA VAL A 11 0.22 33.54 1.11
C VAL A 11 1.44 32.63 1.27
N LEU A 12 2.28 32.86 2.28
CA LEU A 12 3.44 31.98 2.56
C LEU A 12 3.04 30.63 3.15
N MET A 13 1.88 30.51 3.81
CA MET A 13 1.35 29.24 4.30
C MET A 13 0.62 28.42 3.22
N ALA A 14 0.23 29.01 2.10
CA ALA A 14 -0.49 28.35 1.03
C ALA A 14 0.39 27.51 0.07
N ILE A 15 1.72 27.46 0.27
CA ILE A 15 2.65 26.96 -0.77
C ILE A 15 3.06 25.49 -0.58
N SER A 16 2.54 24.76 0.41
CA SER A 16 2.99 23.39 0.66
C SER A 16 1.84 22.40 0.69
N SER A 17 1.15 22.22 -0.44
CA SER A 17 0.28 21.08 -0.62
C SER A 17 1.11 19.92 -1.16
N PHE A 18 1.42 18.94 -0.31
CA PHE A 18 2.09 17.70 -0.72
C PHE A 18 1.03 16.66 -1.06
N ALA A 19 1.03 16.18 -2.31
CA ALA A 19 0.19 15.07 -2.73
C ALA A 19 1.00 13.78 -2.60
N GLN A 20 0.42 12.79 -1.92
CA GLN A 20 0.96 11.43 -1.77
C GLN A 20 0.06 10.44 -2.50
N ASP A 21 0.66 9.32 -2.93
CA ASP A 21 -0.10 8.18 -3.43
C ASP A 21 -0.93 7.55 -2.32
N PRO A 22 -2.06 6.91 -2.67
CA PRO A 22 -2.80 6.07 -1.74
C PRO A 22 -1.90 4.97 -1.15
N HIS A 23 -1.97 4.80 0.17
CA HIS A 23 -1.18 3.80 0.90
C HIS A 23 -2.04 3.04 1.91
N PHE A 24 -1.55 1.90 2.36
CA PHE A 24 -2.23 1.03 3.33
C PHE A 24 -1.45 0.99 4.65
N SER A 25 -2.18 0.98 5.76
CA SER A 25 -1.60 0.70 7.09
C SER A 25 -1.10 -0.75 7.17
N GLN A 26 -1.83 -1.68 6.53
CA GLN A 26 -1.42 -3.07 6.32
C GLN A 26 -0.56 -3.19 5.04
N PHE A 27 0.53 -2.42 4.94
CA PHE A 27 1.39 -2.41 3.75
C PHE A 27 1.92 -3.82 3.39
N PHE A 28 2.10 -4.68 4.39
CA PHE A 28 2.51 -6.07 4.22
C PHE A 28 1.44 -6.94 3.56
N ALA A 29 0.16 -6.55 3.61
CA ALA A 29 -0.94 -7.28 2.99
C ALA A 29 -1.24 -6.81 1.54
N SER A 30 -0.56 -5.78 1.04
CA SER A 30 -0.71 -5.28 -0.33
C SER A 30 0.65 -5.22 -1.05
N PRO A 31 1.27 -6.38 -1.35
CA PRO A 31 2.66 -6.44 -1.79
C PRO A 31 2.93 -5.70 -3.11
N LEU A 32 2.01 -5.76 -4.08
CA LEU A 32 2.23 -5.15 -5.40
C LEU A 32 2.05 -3.62 -5.41
N THR A 33 1.46 -3.02 -4.35
CA THR A 33 1.46 -1.57 -4.15
C THR A 33 2.70 -1.07 -3.42
N LEU A 34 3.42 -1.98 -2.77
CA LEU A 34 4.57 -1.69 -1.93
C LEU A 34 5.88 -1.75 -2.72
N ASN A 35 6.11 -2.85 -3.43
CA ASN A 35 7.34 -3.08 -4.18
C ASN A 35 7.12 -4.06 -5.33
N PRO A 36 7.39 -3.71 -6.59
CA PRO A 36 7.31 -4.63 -7.71
C PRO A 36 8.13 -5.92 -7.55
N ALA A 37 9.24 -5.87 -6.78
CA ALA A 37 10.05 -7.04 -6.49
C ALA A 37 9.36 -8.04 -5.53
N LEU A 38 8.18 -7.75 -4.99
CA LEU A 38 7.38 -8.71 -4.23
C LEU A 38 6.49 -9.60 -5.12
N THR A 39 6.46 -9.35 -6.43
CA THR A 39 5.73 -10.20 -7.40
C THR A 39 6.31 -11.61 -7.39
N GLY A 40 5.46 -12.60 -7.12
CA GLY A 40 5.88 -14.00 -7.00
C GLY A 40 6.68 -14.32 -5.73
N LYS A 41 6.83 -13.39 -4.78
CA LYS A 41 7.54 -13.64 -3.52
C LYS A 41 6.55 -14.12 -2.45
N PHE A 42 6.17 -15.37 -2.53
CA PHE A 42 5.30 -16.05 -1.56
C PHE A 42 5.48 -17.58 -1.69
N ASN A 43 5.10 -18.30 -0.65
CA ASN A 43 5.15 -19.76 -0.65
C ASN A 43 3.80 -20.34 -1.10
N GLY A 44 3.67 -20.62 -2.40
CA GLY A 44 2.43 -21.11 -3.00
C GLY A 44 2.52 -21.15 -4.53
N ASP A 45 1.41 -21.50 -5.19
CA ASP A 45 1.28 -21.48 -6.65
C ASP A 45 0.74 -20.16 -7.16
N VAL A 46 -0.29 -19.67 -6.49
CA VAL A 46 -1.01 -18.43 -6.81
C VAL A 46 -1.30 -17.70 -5.52
N ARG A 47 -1.09 -16.39 -5.51
CA ARG A 47 -1.56 -15.48 -4.46
C ARG A 47 -2.60 -14.53 -5.03
N ILE A 48 -3.72 -14.36 -4.32
CA ILE A 48 -4.72 -13.33 -4.58
C ILE A 48 -4.83 -12.50 -3.31
N ALA A 49 -4.69 -11.18 -3.41
CA ALA A 49 -4.79 -10.26 -2.29
C ALA A 49 -5.78 -9.16 -2.58
N GLY A 50 -6.63 -8.86 -1.61
CA GLY A 50 -7.58 -7.75 -1.64
C GLY A 50 -7.45 -6.90 -0.40
N ASN A 51 -7.46 -5.57 -0.56
CA ASN A 51 -7.39 -4.61 0.54
C ASN A 51 -8.46 -3.55 0.36
N TYR A 52 -9.08 -3.17 1.47
CA TYR A 52 -10.01 -2.05 1.56
C TYR A 52 -9.64 -1.17 2.72
N ARG A 53 -9.54 0.14 2.50
CA ARG A 53 -9.27 1.17 3.50
C ARG A 53 -10.29 2.28 3.42
N ASN A 54 -10.81 2.69 4.57
CA ASN A 54 -11.61 3.90 4.72
C ASN A 54 -10.92 4.81 5.73
N GLN A 55 -10.27 5.87 5.23
CA GLN A 55 -9.47 6.80 6.02
C GLN A 55 -10.27 8.07 6.32
N TRP A 56 -10.24 8.52 7.57
CA TRP A 56 -10.92 9.72 8.09
C TRP A 56 -12.42 9.76 7.78
N PRO A 57 -13.19 8.72 8.16
CA PRO A 57 -14.61 8.60 7.80
C PRO A 57 -15.46 9.73 8.36
N THR A 58 -14.97 10.44 9.40
CA THR A 58 -15.64 11.58 10.03
C THR A 58 -15.35 12.91 9.35
N ILE A 59 -14.37 12.96 8.44
CA ILE A 59 -13.97 14.18 7.72
C ILE A 59 -14.50 14.06 6.28
N ASN A 60 -15.80 14.31 6.07
CA ASN A 60 -16.46 14.34 4.75
C ASN A 60 -16.10 13.13 3.85
N ARG A 61 -16.03 11.93 4.43
CA ARG A 61 -15.60 10.69 3.73
C ARG A 61 -14.31 10.92 2.93
N ALA A 62 -13.26 11.32 3.62
CA ALA A 62 -12.08 11.87 2.98
C ALA A 62 -11.46 10.93 1.96
N PHE A 63 -11.15 9.65 2.33
CA PHE A 63 -10.53 8.72 1.40
C PHE A 63 -11.11 7.31 1.54
N THR A 64 -11.35 6.68 0.39
CA THR A 64 -11.70 5.25 0.31
C THR A 64 -10.85 4.61 -0.77
N THR A 65 -10.00 3.66 -0.37
CA THR A 65 -9.06 2.98 -1.25
C THR A 65 -9.36 1.48 -1.28
N GLY A 66 -9.33 0.90 -2.45
CA GLY A 66 -9.47 -0.55 -2.64
C GLY A 66 -8.46 -1.08 -3.64
N THR A 67 -7.89 -2.25 -3.37
CA THR A 67 -7.03 -2.98 -4.30
C THR A 67 -7.45 -4.43 -4.42
N VAL A 68 -7.18 -4.99 -5.60
CA VAL A 68 -7.15 -6.42 -5.82
C VAL A 68 -5.93 -6.75 -6.67
N SER A 69 -5.20 -7.79 -6.31
CA SER A 69 -4.05 -8.27 -7.06
C SER A 69 -4.04 -9.80 -7.13
N ALA A 70 -3.43 -10.30 -8.18
CA ALA A 70 -3.14 -11.72 -8.34
C ALA A 70 -1.73 -11.88 -8.91
N ASP A 71 -0.93 -12.76 -8.33
CA ASP A 71 0.39 -13.08 -8.83
C ASP A 71 0.69 -14.58 -8.71
N PHE A 72 1.54 -15.08 -9.59
CA PHE A 72 1.88 -16.49 -9.69
C PHE A 72 3.27 -16.68 -10.27
N HIS A 73 3.82 -17.88 -10.08
CA HIS A 73 5.13 -18.25 -10.59
C HIS A 73 5.04 -18.77 -12.02
N ILE A 74 6.02 -18.41 -12.83
CA ILE A 74 6.18 -18.95 -14.19
C ILE A 74 7.51 -19.70 -14.31
N LEU A 75 7.60 -20.59 -15.29
CA LEU A 75 8.82 -21.32 -15.68
C LEU A 75 9.46 -22.17 -14.56
N ARG A 76 8.73 -22.55 -13.52
CA ARG A 76 9.25 -23.33 -12.37
C ARG A 76 10.11 -24.55 -12.76
N ASN A 77 9.75 -25.25 -13.85
CA ASN A 77 10.47 -26.43 -14.31
C ASN A 77 11.56 -26.14 -15.36
N LYS A 78 11.80 -24.86 -15.66
CA LYS A 78 12.75 -24.42 -16.70
C LYS A 78 13.88 -23.54 -16.19
N ILE A 79 13.78 -23.07 -14.95
CA ILE A 79 14.81 -22.30 -14.25
C ILE A 79 15.32 -23.14 -13.08
N SER A 80 16.42 -22.68 -12.44
CA SER A 80 16.97 -23.33 -11.25
C SER A 80 15.90 -23.45 -10.16
N GLU A 81 15.90 -24.53 -9.39
CA GLU A 81 14.95 -24.78 -8.29
C GLU A 81 14.98 -23.69 -7.20
N VAL A 82 16.14 -23.02 -7.03
CA VAL A 82 16.33 -21.93 -6.07
C VAL A 82 15.97 -20.55 -6.62
N ASP A 83 15.73 -20.46 -7.94
CA ASP A 83 15.31 -19.22 -8.60
C ASP A 83 13.78 -19.17 -8.70
N THR A 84 13.23 -17.96 -8.69
CA THR A 84 11.78 -17.78 -8.86
C THR A 84 11.51 -16.65 -9.85
N TRP A 85 10.60 -16.88 -10.78
CA TRP A 85 10.12 -15.85 -11.68
C TRP A 85 8.61 -15.67 -11.48
N GLY A 86 8.21 -14.50 -11.00
CA GLY A 86 6.82 -14.13 -10.76
C GLY A 86 6.27 -13.18 -11.82
N VAL A 87 4.98 -13.32 -12.10
CA VAL A 87 4.19 -12.34 -12.84
C VAL A 87 2.92 -12.04 -12.06
N GLY A 88 2.42 -10.81 -12.19
CA GLY A 88 1.25 -10.38 -11.44
C GLY A 88 0.47 -9.29 -12.16
N ILE A 89 -0.78 -9.17 -11.76
CA ILE A 89 -1.69 -8.11 -12.17
C ILE A 89 -2.31 -7.47 -10.93
N MET A 90 -2.64 -6.19 -11.02
CA MET A 90 -3.28 -5.47 -9.93
C MET A 90 -4.21 -4.39 -10.47
N ALA A 91 -5.28 -4.15 -9.75
CA ALA A 91 -6.15 -2.99 -9.93
C ALA A 91 -6.27 -2.25 -8.60
N LEU A 92 -6.28 -0.91 -8.67
CA LEU A 92 -6.53 -0.02 -7.53
C LEU A 92 -7.59 1.00 -7.92
N THR A 93 -8.45 1.30 -6.97
CA THR A 93 -9.35 2.45 -7.00
C THR A 93 -9.18 3.25 -5.72
N ASP A 94 -9.07 4.55 -5.87
CA ASP A 94 -9.07 5.50 -4.76
C ASP A 94 -10.04 6.64 -5.03
N GLN A 95 -10.75 7.07 -4.03
CA GLN A 95 -11.65 8.20 -4.13
C GLN A 95 -11.55 9.10 -2.90
N SER A 96 -11.62 10.41 -3.15
CA SER A 96 -11.56 11.45 -2.12
C SER A 96 -12.61 12.53 -2.38
N ALA A 97 -12.73 13.49 -1.47
CA ALA A 97 -13.68 14.59 -1.54
C ALA A 97 -15.11 14.12 -1.84
N ALA A 98 -15.64 13.18 -1.05
CA ALA A 98 -16.95 12.55 -1.24
C ALA A 98 -17.17 11.97 -2.67
N GLY A 99 -16.10 11.49 -3.30
CA GLY A 99 -16.10 10.93 -4.66
C GLY A 99 -16.09 11.98 -5.77
N ALA A 100 -15.72 13.23 -5.45
CA ALA A 100 -15.45 14.25 -6.47
C ALA A 100 -14.15 13.93 -7.24
N VAL A 101 -13.13 13.40 -6.54
CA VAL A 101 -11.88 12.97 -7.15
C VAL A 101 -11.81 11.45 -7.10
N LYS A 102 -11.51 10.82 -8.23
CA LYS A 102 -11.30 9.38 -8.38
C LYS A 102 -9.99 9.11 -9.09
N PHE A 103 -9.21 8.21 -8.54
CA PHE A 103 -7.99 7.72 -9.11
C PHE A 103 -8.07 6.19 -9.27
N ASN A 104 -7.89 5.70 -10.48
CA ASN A 104 -7.90 4.28 -10.76
C ASN A 104 -6.64 3.91 -11.54
N TYR A 105 -6.05 2.77 -11.23
CA TYR A 105 -5.02 2.22 -12.09
C TYR A 105 -5.10 0.69 -12.19
N ALA A 106 -4.61 0.20 -13.32
CA ALA A 106 -4.34 -1.20 -13.54
C ALA A 106 -2.83 -1.37 -13.78
N ALA A 107 -2.26 -2.44 -13.25
CA ALA A 107 -0.83 -2.70 -13.33
C ALA A 107 -0.56 -4.14 -13.73
N ILE A 108 0.54 -4.32 -14.47
CA ILE A 108 1.14 -5.62 -14.76
C ILE A 108 2.55 -5.57 -14.18
N SER A 109 2.94 -6.60 -13.43
CA SER A 109 4.25 -6.69 -12.79
C SER A 109 4.95 -8.00 -13.10
N THR A 110 6.26 -7.97 -13.02
CA THR A 110 7.12 -9.15 -13.10
C THR A 110 8.32 -8.96 -12.20
N ALA A 111 8.78 -10.04 -11.56
CA ALA A 111 10.01 -10.03 -10.79
C ALA A 111 10.75 -11.36 -10.92
N PHE A 112 12.07 -11.25 -10.98
CA PHE A 112 12.97 -12.38 -10.97
C PHE A 112 13.77 -12.38 -9.68
N HIS A 113 13.73 -13.51 -8.96
CA HIS A 113 14.46 -13.73 -7.71
C HIS A 113 15.55 -14.75 -7.95
N LYS A 114 16.80 -14.35 -7.81
CA LYS A 114 17.96 -15.20 -7.94
C LYS A 114 18.37 -15.76 -6.59
N GLY A 115 18.43 -17.08 -6.48
CA GLY A 115 19.08 -17.78 -5.36
C GLY A 115 20.56 -17.48 -5.32
N LEU A 116 21.06 -17.12 -4.15
CA LEU A 116 22.47 -16.80 -3.92
C LEU A 116 23.22 -17.93 -3.24
N ASP A 117 22.49 -18.95 -2.78
CA ASP A 117 23.02 -20.17 -2.17
C ASP A 117 22.33 -21.42 -2.75
N GLU A 118 22.90 -22.57 -2.50
CA GLU A 118 22.41 -23.84 -3.05
C GLU A 118 21.04 -24.27 -2.49
N ASN A 119 20.68 -23.76 -1.31
CA ASN A 119 19.42 -24.09 -0.62
C ASN A 119 18.30 -23.07 -0.91
N GLY A 120 18.59 -21.94 -1.57
CA GLY A 120 17.63 -20.88 -1.83
C GLY A 120 17.24 -20.06 -0.59
N TYR A 121 18.00 -20.16 0.50
CA TYR A 121 17.74 -19.37 1.72
C TYR A 121 18.08 -17.89 1.56
N LYS A 122 19.03 -17.56 0.69
CA LYS A 122 19.38 -16.19 0.37
C LYS A 122 18.97 -15.91 -1.07
N GLN A 123 18.19 -14.86 -1.27
CA GLN A 123 17.74 -14.48 -2.59
C GLN A 123 17.81 -12.96 -2.77
N ILE A 124 18.11 -12.54 -3.99
CA ILE A 124 17.95 -11.15 -4.43
C ILE A 124 16.95 -11.11 -5.58
N GLY A 125 15.97 -10.23 -5.48
CA GLY A 125 14.91 -10.04 -6.48
C GLY A 125 14.98 -8.65 -7.10
N ILE A 126 14.71 -8.58 -8.39
CA ILE A 126 14.47 -7.35 -9.13
C ILE A 126 13.07 -7.43 -9.75
N GLY A 127 12.28 -6.36 -9.58
CA GLY A 127 10.92 -6.29 -10.10
C GLY A 127 10.67 -5.03 -10.91
N PHE A 128 9.77 -5.18 -11.89
CA PHE A 128 9.27 -4.10 -12.73
C PHE A 128 7.74 -4.15 -12.79
N GLN A 129 7.13 -2.99 -12.86
CA GLN A 129 5.69 -2.86 -12.97
C GLN A 129 5.35 -1.73 -13.93
N GLY A 130 4.51 -2.02 -14.93
CA GLY A 130 3.89 -1.03 -15.79
C GLY A 130 2.48 -0.75 -15.31
N THR A 131 2.11 0.53 -15.22
CA THR A 131 0.77 0.96 -14.80
C THR A 131 0.12 1.81 -15.86
N TYR A 132 -1.19 1.61 -16.04
CA TYR A 132 -2.07 2.54 -16.74
C TYR A 132 -3.01 3.18 -15.73
N SER A 133 -2.92 4.47 -15.58
CA SER A 133 -3.64 5.26 -14.57
C SER A 133 -4.66 6.19 -15.22
N ASN A 134 -5.80 6.34 -14.55
CA ASN A 134 -6.85 7.27 -14.93
C ASN A 134 -7.31 8.07 -13.71
N MET A 135 -7.19 9.39 -13.79
CA MET A 135 -7.70 10.32 -12.79
C MET A 135 -8.92 11.06 -13.33
N MET A 136 -9.96 11.14 -12.52
CA MET A 136 -11.22 11.81 -12.85
C MET A 136 -11.58 12.79 -11.74
N ILE A 137 -11.97 14.00 -12.14
CA ILE A 137 -12.47 15.05 -11.25
C ILE A 137 -13.87 15.42 -11.69
N ASN A 138 -14.86 15.14 -10.84
CA ASN A 138 -16.25 15.57 -11.07
C ASN A 138 -16.43 16.99 -10.51
N THR A 139 -16.42 17.98 -11.40
CA THR A 139 -16.47 19.40 -11.03
C THR A 139 -17.81 19.81 -10.42
N SER A 140 -18.90 19.11 -10.77
CA SER A 140 -20.23 19.39 -10.20
C SER A 140 -20.38 18.99 -8.72
N LYS A 141 -19.42 18.23 -8.17
CA LYS A 141 -19.37 17.87 -6.74
C LYS A 141 -18.42 18.77 -5.93
N LEU A 142 -17.68 19.67 -6.60
CA LEU A 142 -16.79 20.60 -5.95
C LEU A 142 -17.56 21.85 -5.47
N THR A 143 -17.06 22.45 -4.42
CA THR A 143 -17.53 23.74 -3.92
C THR A 143 -16.36 24.71 -3.92
N PHE A 144 -16.64 25.96 -4.31
CA PHE A 144 -15.64 27.00 -4.49
C PHE A 144 -15.90 28.15 -3.54
N GLU A 145 -14.86 28.94 -3.24
CA GLU A 145 -14.92 30.05 -2.30
C GLU A 145 -15.98 31.07 -2.68
N ASP A 146 -16.14 31.39 -3.95
CA ASP A 146 -17.12 32.34 -4.48
C ASP A 146 -18.59 31.92 -4.28
N GLN A 147 -18.83 30.64 -3.96
CA GLN A 147 -20.14 30.11 -3.62
C GLN A 147 -20.49 30.27 -2.13
N LEU A 148 -19.49 30.59 -1.26
CA LEU A 148 -19.71 30.65 0.18
C LEU A 148 -20.57 31.87 0.55
N ARG A 149 -21.70 31.62 1.22
CA ARG A 149 -22.65 32.60 1.74
C ARG A 149 -22.82 32.38 3.25
N PRO A 150 -23.46 33.33 3.99
CA PRO A 150 -23.72 33.11 5.42
C PRO A 150 -24.51 31.84 5.74
N ASP A 151 -25.30 31.34 4.79
CA ASP A 151 -26.10 30.12 4.84
C ASP A 151 -25.44 28.88 4.20
N GLY A 152 -24.16 28.98 3.85
CA GLY A 152 -23.34 27.90 3.29
C GLY A 152 -22.91 28.11 1.83
N PHE A 153 -22.56 27.01 1.15
CA PHE A 153 -22.13 27.04 -0.25
C PHE A 153 -23.32 27.04 -1.21
N THR A 154 -24.11 28.12 -1.22
CA THR A 154 -25.35 28.24 -1.99
C THR A 154 -25.23 29.17 -3.21
N GLY A 155 -24.11 29.87 -3.35
CA GLY A 155 -23.85 30.76 -4.48
C GLY A 155 -23.60 30.04 -5.80
N ILE A 156 -23.68 30.80 -6.90
CA ILE A 156 -23.25 30.36 -8.23
C ILE A 156 -21.75 30.61 -8.34
N THR A 157 -20.99 29.62 -8.83
CA THR A 157 -19.56 29.78 -9.08
C THR A 157 -19.28 30.46 -10.42
N SER A 158 -18.25 31.31 -10.45
CA SER A 158 -17.67 31.87 -11.66
C SER A 158 -16.66 30.94 -12.33
N GLU A 159 -16.30 29.83 -11.65
CA GLU A 159 -15.37 28.84 -12.18
C GLU A 159 -15.98 28.12 -13.41
N THR A 160 -15.22 28.11 -14.50
CA THR A 160 -15.64 27.48 -15.76
C THR A 160 -14.78 26.27 -16.07
N PHE A 161 -15.44 25.15 -16.35
CA PHE A 161 -14.78 23.90 -16.72
C PHE A 161 -15.25 23.41 -18.09
N ASN A 162 -14.37 22.78 -18.85
CA ASN A 162 -14.70 22.14 -20.12
C ASN A 162 -15.48 20.82 -19.89
N GLY A 163 -16.63 20.90 -19.22
CA GLY A 163 -17.49 19.79 -18.88
C GLY A 163 -17.55 19.46 -17.37
N SER A 164 -18.52 18.65 -16.99
CA SER A 164 -18.78 18.24 -15.59
C SER A 164 -17.76 17.22 -15.06
N THR A 165 -16.93 16.66 -15.92
CA THR A 165 -15.91 15.67 -15.53
C THR A 165 -14.62 15.89 -16.32
N LEU A 166 -13.56 16.21 -15.62
CA LEU A 166 -12.21 16.26 -16.15
C LEU A 166 -11.57 14.88 -16.03
N LYS A 167 -10.92 14.40 -17.11
CA LYS A 167 -10.27 13.08 -17.14
C LYS A 167 -8.87 13.19 -17.67
N ARG A 168 -7.93 12.49 -17.02
CA ARG A 168 -6.56 12.32 -17.52
C ARG A 168 -6.10 10.89 -17.32
N SER A 169 -5.40 10.37 -18.33
CA SER A 169 -4.79 9.05 -18.28
C SER A 169 -3.32 9.15 -18.63
N TYR A 170 -2.53 8.29 -18.03
CA TYR A 170 -1.10 8.21 -18.29
C TYR A 170 -0.59 6.79 -18.07
N PHE A 171 0.55 6.50 -18.70
CA PHE A 171 1.34 5.31 -18.41
C PHE A 171 2.50 5.66 -17.49
N ASP A 172 2.90 4.70 -16.68
CA ASP A 172 3.99 4.86 -15.74
C ASP A 172 4.75 3.55 -15.53
N LEU A 173 6.00 3.68 -15.08
CA LEU A 173 6.88 2.55 -14.77
C LEU A 173 7.34 2.63 -13.33
N ASN A 174 7.34 1.48 -12.67
CA ASN A 174 7.81 1.30 -11.31
C ASN A 174 8.84 0.17 -11.27
N THR A 175 9.78 0.24 -10.35
CA THR A 175 10.80 -0.78 -10.17
C THR A 175 11.09 -1.00 -8.70
N GLY A 176 11.72 -2.13 -8.39
CA GLY A 176 12.14 -2.41 -7.03
C GLY A 176 13.15 -3.52 -6.94
N ILE A 177 13.83 -3.54 -5.81
CA ILE A 177 14.81 -4.57 -5.44
C ILE A 177 14.42 -5.10 -4.07
N LEU A 178 14.60 -6.41 -3.87
CA LEU A 178 14.32 -7.09 -2.63
C LEU A 178 15.46 -8.07 -2.34
N PHE A 179 16.02 -8.00 -1.15
CA PHE A 179 16.88 -9.04 -0.58
C PHE A 179 16.09 -9.79 0.48
N SER A 180 16.19 -11.11 0.51
CA SER A 180 15.63 -11.95 1.58
C SER A 180 16.64 -13.00 2.01
N SER A 181 16.65 -13.33 3.30
CA SER A 181 17.51 -14.32 3.90
C SER A 181 16.79 -15.08 4.99
N SER A 182 16.89 -16.38 5.00
CA SER A 182 16.48 -17.28 6.07
C SER A 182 17.71 -18.00 6.62
N VAL A 183 17.72 -18.36 7.89
CA VAL A 183 18.71 -19.23 8.50
C VAL A 183 18.13 -20.60 8.73
N THR A 184 16.83 -20.64 9.02
CA THR A 184 16.04 -21.85 9.18
C THR A 184 14.73 -21.73 8.38
N GLU A 185 13.92 -22.77 8.35
CA GLU A 185 12.59 -22.73 7.74
C GLU A 185 11.59 -21.86 8.53
N ARG A 186 11.91 -21.54 9.78
CA ARG A 186 11.06 -20.81 10.73
C ARG A 186 11.47 -19.36 10.94
N ASP A 187 12.50 -18.87 10.28
CA ASP A 187 12.89 -17.47 10.31
C ASP A 187 13.02 -16.90 8.90
N ASN A 188 12.87 -15.63 8.78
CA ASN A 188 13.10 -14.92 7.54
C ASN A 188 13.38 -13.46 7.85
N PHE A 189 14.30 -12.86 7.09
CA PHE A 189 14.56 -11.43 7.06
C PHE A 189 14.49 -10.94 5.63
N TYR A 190 13.97 -9.77 5.43
CA TYR A 190 13.96 -9.11 4.14
C TYR A 190 14.24 -7.63 4.27
N ALA A 191 14.84 -7.07 3.24
CA ALA A 191 14.97 -5.63 3.05
C ALA A 191 14.82 -5.30 1.57
N GLY A 192 14.14 -4.21 1.26
CA GLY A 192 13.88 -3.82 -0.11
C GLY A 192 13.76 -2.31 -0.28
N VAL A 193 13.92 -1.91 -1.54
CA VAL A 193 13.69 -0.55 -2.00
C VAL A 193 12.83 -0.58 -3.25
N SER A 194 11.87 0.33 -3.35
CA SER A 194 11.09 0.52 -4.56
C SER A 194 11.08 1.98 -4.98
N LEU A 195 10.98 2.19 -6.29
CA LEU A 195 10.86 3.49 -6.93
C LEU A 195 9.64 3.47 -7.84
N TYR A 196 8.61 4.20 -7.46
CA TYR A 196 7.39 4.44 -8.24
C TYR A 196 7.51 5.75 -8.99
N HIS A 197 6.76 5.89 -10.08
CA HIS A 197 6.74 7.08 -10.93
C HIS A 197 8.11 7.41 -11.54
N VAL A 198 8.82 6.38 -12.03
CA VAL A 198 10.12 6.53 -12.69
C VAL A 198 10.02 7.44 -13.89
N THR A 199 8.93 7.34 -14.66
CA THR A 199 8.69 8.14 -15.87
C THR A 199 8.24 9.57 -15.58
N ARG A 200 7.89 9.88 -14.31
CA ARG A 200 7.42 11.20 -13.87
C ARG A 200 6.32 11.76 -14.78
N PRO A 201 5.17 11.05 -14.92
CA PRO A 201 4.14 11.42 -15.88
C PRO A 201 3.60 12.82 -15.61
N ARG A 202 3.33 13.56 -16.71
CA ARG A 202 2.74 14.89 -16.65
C ARG A 202 1.22 14.79 -16.62
N GLN A 203 0.62 15.55 -15.74
CA GLN A 203 -0.83 15.66 -15.63
C GLN A 203 -1.26 17.10 -15.91
N GLN A 204 -2.21 17.25 -16.83
CA GLN A 204 -2.75 18.54 -17.23
C GLN A 204 -4.27 18.41 -17.35
N PHE A 205 -5.01 19.08 -16.47
CA PHE A 205 -6.48 19.06 -16.43
C PHE A 205 -7.10 20.26 -17.12
N THR A 206 -6.37 21.35 -17.25
CA THR A 206 -6.80 22.61 -17.87
C THR A 206 -5.83 22.97 -18.99
N ASP A 207 -6.21 23.91 -19.84
CA ASP A 207 -5.34 24.38 -20.94
C ASP A 207 -4.12 25.15 -20.44
N THR A 208 -4.15 25.59 -19.18
CA THR A 208 -3.07 26.35 -18.54
C THR A 208 -2.44 25.53 -17.42
N GLY A 209 -1.15 25.24 -17.58
CA GLY A 209 -0.36 24.58 -16.54
C GLY A 209 -0.45 23.04 -16.54
N TYR A 210 0.60 22.43 -16.04
CA TYR A 210 0.68 20.99 -15.80
C TYR A 210 1.43 20.77 -14.47
N PHE A 211 1.20 19.64 -13.84
CA PHE A 211 2.05 19.18 -12.76
C PHE A 211 2.69 17.84 -13.12
N VAL A 212 3.86 17.60 -12.56
CA VAL A 212 4.62 16.36 -12.74
C VAL A 212 4.44 15.51 -11.52
N LEU A 213 4.04 14.25 -11.71
CA LEU A 213 3.96 13.30 -10.59
C LEU A 213 5.36 13.00 -10.07
N ASN A 214 5.59 13.30 -8.80
CA ASN A 214 6.89 13.11 -8.18
C ASN A 214 7.15 11.63 -7.90
N PRO A 215 8.40 11.15 -8.07
CA PRO A 215 8.78 9.81 -7.70
C PRO A 215 8.52 9.55 -6.22
N ARG A 216 8.04 8.33 -5.93
CA ARG A 216 7.92 7.81 -4.57
C ARG A 216 9.02 6.76 -4.35
N ILE A 217 9.84 6.99 -3.33
CA ILE A 217 10.86 6.04 -2.87
C ILE A 217 10.32 5.39 -1.60
N THR A 218 10.34 4.06 -1.55
CA THR A 218 9.94 3.31 -0.38
C THR A 218 11.05 2.35 0.03
N LEU A 219 11.48 2.47 1.29
CA LEU A 219 12.36 1.51 1.96
C LEU A 219 11.49 0.61 2.82
N GLN A 220 11.72 -0.67 2.77
CA GLN A 220 11.00 -1.66 3.57
C GLN A 220 11.95 -2.68 4.15
N ALA A 221 11.69 -3.11 5.37
CA ALA A 221 12.41 -4.18 6.01
C ALA A 221 11.48 -4.93 6.98
N GLY A 222 11.78 -6.19 7.23
CA GLY A 222 11.03 -6.97 8.19
C GLY A 222 11.50 -8.41 8.23
N GLY A 223 10.70 -9.22 8.88
CA GLY A 223 10.97 -10.63 9.00
C GLY A 223 10.08 -11.28 10.05
N PHE A 224 10.23 -12.56 10.18
CA PHE A 224 9.59 -13.32 11.24
C PHE A 224 10.62 -14.15 12.00
N LEU A 225 10.38 -14.28 13.29
CA LEU A 225 11.26 -14.95 14.25
C LEU A 225 10.44 -15.95 15.05
N PRO A 226 10.92 -17.20 15.22
CA PRO A 226 10.26 -18.15 16.09
C PRO A 226 10.36 -17.68 17.56
N VAL A 227 9.25 -17.79 18.28
CA VAL A 227 9.14 -17.51 19.71
C VAL A 227 8.63 -18.76 20.40
N GLY A 228 9.52 -19.45 21.12
CA GLY A 228 9.22 -20.77 21.66
C GLY A 228 9.02 -21.82 20.56
N GLU A 229 8.22 -22.83 20.84
CA GLU A 229 8.05 -23.98 19.94
C GLU A 229 7.06 -23.71 18.79
N GLN A 230 6.02 -22.93 19.03
CA GLN A 230 4.90 -22.79 18.08
C GLN A 230 4.63 -21.36 17.61
N MET A 231 4.89 -20.34 18.44
CA MET A 231 4.60 -18.94 18.08
C MET A 231 5.64 -18.35 17.14
N THR A 232 5.22 -17.33 16.38
CA THR A 232 6.10 -16.57 15.50
C THR A 232 5.86 -15.08 15.69
N LEU A 233 6.92 -14.31 15.88
CA LEU A 233 6.88 -12.86 15.93
C LEU A 233 7.17 -12.31 14.53
N HIS A 234 6.21 -11.59 13.96
CA HIS A 234 6.36 -10.86 12.70
C HIS A 234 6.72 -9.40 13.01
N LEU A 235 7.80 -8.90 12.42
CA LEU A 235 8.23 -7.51 12.55
C LEU A 235 8.31 -6.89 11.15
N SER A 236 7.89 -5.63 11.03
CA SER A 236 8.03 -4.91 9.78
C SER A 236 8.17 -3.41 9.97
N ALA A 237 8.90 -2.78 9.06
CA ALA A 237 9.12 -1.36 9.00
C ALA A 237 9.04 -0.88 7.54
N LEU A 238 8.50 0.31 7.37
CA LEU A 238 8.37 1.00 6.10
C LEU A 238 8.78 2.45 6.28
N HIS A 239 9.53 2.99 5.32
CA HIS A 239 9.75 4.42 5.17
C HIS A 239 9.49 4.84 3.73
N SER A 240 8.54 5.73 3.51
CA SER A 240 8.14 6.22 2.19
C SER A 240 8.37 7.74 2.09
N MET A 241 8.85 8.17 0.92
CA MET A 241 9.15 9.57 0.61
C MET A 241 8.54 9.92 -0.75
N GLN A 242 7.75 10.99 -0.81
CA GLN A 242 7.18 11.50 -2.06
C GLN A 242 6.92 12.99 -1.95
N ALA A 243 7.38 13.80 -2.90
CA ALA A 243 7.11 15.25 -2.99
C ALA A 243 7.40 16.03 -1.71
N GLY A 244 8.42 15.63 -0.92
CA GLY A 244 8.75 16.26 0.36
C GLY A 244 7.95 15.74 1.56
N ALA A 245 6.92 14.94 1.35
CA ALA A 245 6.24 14.23 2.43
C ALA A 245 6.95 12.92 2.77
N HIS A 246 6.91 12.55 4.04
CA HIS A 246 7.56 11.36 4.59
C HIS A 246 6.57 10.60 5.48
N GLU A 247 6.60 9.29 5.36
CA GLU A 247 5.85 8.39 6.25
C GLU A 247 6.78 7.30 6.76
N THR A 248 6.72 7.03 8.05
CA THR A 248 7.46 5.90 8.65
C THR A 248 6.48 5.09 9.49
N VAL A 249 6.40 3.80 9.22
CA VAL A 249 5.57 2.85 9.98
C VAL A 249 6.47 1.74 10.48
N VAL A 250 6.36 1.42 11.76
CA VAL A 250 7.11 0.32 12.39
C VAL A 250 6.19 -0.46 13.31
N GLY A 251 6.37 -1.75 13.40
CA GLY A 251 5.57 -2.56 14.31
C GLY A 251 5.72 -4.04 14.09
N GLY A 252 4.81 -4.79 14.69
CA GLY A 252 4.80 -6.23 14.59
C GLY A 252 3.55 -6.88 15.13
N ALA A 253 3.44 -8.18 14.87
CA ALA A 253 2.36 -9.02 15.34
C ALA A 253 2.88 -10.38 15.81
N MET A 254 2.25 -10.92 16.83
CA MET A 254 2.46 -12.28 17.28
C MET A 254 1.47 -13.19 16.56
N GLN A 255 1.97 -14.23 15.91
CA GLN A 255 1.20 -15.34 15.36
C GLN A 255 1.11 -16.44 16.42
N ILE A 256 -0.11 -16.85 16.74
CA ILE A 256 -0.44 -17.83 17.77
C ILE A 256 -1.26 -18.94 17.10
N PRO A 257 -0.69 -20.13 16.84
CA PRO A 257 -1.44 -21.23 16.25
C PRO A 257 -2.47 -21.79 17.25
N ALA A 258 -3.63 -22.17 16.74
CA ALA A 258 -4.68 -22.84 17.50
C ALA A 258 -4.54 -24.36 17.37
N GLY A 259 -3.56 -24.92 18.04
CA GLY A 259 -3.18 -26.33 17.96
C GLY A 259 -1.87 -26.54 17.21
N ASP A 260 -1.54 -27.79 16.92
CA ASP A 260 -0.31 -28.14 16.19
C ASP A 260 -0.52 -28.00 14.68
N PRO A 261 0.15 -27.05 14.01
CA PRO A 261 -0.02 -26.82 12.58
C PRO A 261 0.41 -28.01 11.68
N GLU A 262 1.28 -28.90 12.19
CA GLU A 262 1.79 -30.05 11.43
C GLU A 262 0.79 -31.19 11.39
N THR A 263 -0.09 -31.30 12.38
CA THR A 263 -1.05 -32.38 12.50
C THR A 263 -2.46 -32.03 12.02
N GLN A 264 -2.74 -30.73 11.78
CA GLN A 264 -4.05 -30.26 11.36
C GLN A 264 -4.19 -30.23 9.83
N GLU A 265 -5.28 -30.78 9.31
CA GLU A 265 -5.63 -30.70 7.87
C GLU A 265 -5.87 -29.23 7.45
N ASN A 266 -6.47 -28.43 8.31
CA ASN A 266 -6.73 -27.00 8.11
C ASN A 266 -6.13 -26.21 9.28
N PRO A 267 -4.84 -25.82 9.22
CA PRO A 267 -4.21 -25.11 10.31
C PRO A 267 -4.85 -23.72 10.50
N VAL A 268 -5.03 -23.36 11.77
CA VAL A 268 -5.60 -22.07 12.20
C VAL A 268 -4.56 -21.31 12.99
N SER A 269 -4.36 -20.03 12.71
CA SER A 269 -3.51 -19.15 13.52
C SER A 269 -4.21 -17.80 13.74
N PHE A 270 -4.10 -17.28 14.94
CA PHE A 270 -4.54 -15.93 15.29
C PHE A 270 -3.34 -14.98 15.30
N PHE A 271 -3.58 -13.73 14.94
CA PHE A 271 -2.59 -12.68 15.03
C PHE A 271 -3.10 -11.56 15.92
N ALA A 272 -2.22 -11.05 16.78
CA ALA A 272 -2.42 -9.83 17.53
C ALA A 272 -1.17 -8.95 17.39
N GLY A 273 -1.34 -7.70 17.02
CA GLY A 273 -0.22 -6.83 16.72
C GLY A 273 -0.51 -5.35 16.90
N LEU A 274 0.56 -4.57 16.77
CA LEU A 274 0.52 -3.12 16.85
C LEU A 274 1.58 -2.54 15.93
N TRP A 275 1.17 -1.60 15.07
CA TRP A 275 2.08 -0.72 14.33
C TRP A 275 1.95 0.70 14.83
N TYR A 276 2.99 1.46 14.66
CA TYR A 276 3.02 2.89 14.93
C TYR A 276 3.46 3.65 13.68
N ARG A 277 2.59 4.49 13.17
CA ARG A 277 2.93 5.49 12.16
C ARG A 277 3.44 6.72 12.88
N LEU A 278 4.73 7.02 12.71
CA LEU A 278 5.42 8.06 13.45
C LEU A 278 4.70 9.40 13.31
N ASN A 279 4.43 10.03 14.45
CA ASN A 279 3.76 11.32 14.58
C ASN A 279 2.33 11.37 13.99
N ASP A 280 1.70 10.22 13.69
CA ASP A 280 0.36 10.19 13.12
C ASP A 280 -0.60 9.27 13.86
N ALA A 281 -0.34 7.94 13.95
CA ALA A 281 -1.32 7.01 14.48
C ALA A 281 -0.72 5.77 15.14
N PHE A 282 -1.41 5.23 16.15
CA PHE A 282 -1.28 3.84 16.57
C PHE A 282 -2.26 2.96 15.77
N ILE A 283 -1.81 1.78 15.36
CA ILE A 283 -2.50 0.89 14.45
C ILE A 283 -2.58 -0.51 15.06
N PRO A 284 -3.53 -0.78 15.98
CA PRO A 284 -3.81 -2.13 16.43
C PRO A 284 -4.25 -3.01 15.25
N TYR A 285 -3.81 -4.27 15.28
CA TYR A 285 -4.05 -5.29 14.28
C TYR A 285 -4.53 -6.58 14.90
N VAL A 286 -5.53 -7.18 14.29
CA VAL A 286 -5.94 -8.56 14.55
C VAL A 286 -6.03 -9.29 13.19
N GLY A 287 -5.65 -10.56 13.21
CA GLY A 287 -5.66 -11.38 12.01
C GLY A 287 -6.03 -12.83 12.30
N LEU A 288 -6.44 -13.52 11.26
CA LEU A 288 -6.81 -14.93 11.27
C LEU A 288 -6.28 -15.59 9.99
N ASP A 289 -5.45 -16.61 10.16
CA ASP A 289 -5.13 -17.56 9.10
C ASP A 289 -6.00 -18.79 9.27
N TYR A 290 -6.66 -19.20 8.19
CA TYR A 290 -7.43 -20.41 8.11
C TYR A 290 -7.12 -21.12 6.79
N SER A 291 -6.43 -22.27 6.87
CA SER A 291 -6.00 -23.02 5.67
C SER A 291 -5.17 -22.14 4.71
N ASP A 292 -5.71 -21.81 3.56
CA ASP A 292 -5.10 -21.00 2.51
C ASP A 292 -5.48 -19.52 2.57
N PHE A 293 -6.33 -19.13 3.52
CA PHE A 293 -6.84 -17.77 3.66
C PHE A 293 -6.21 -17.05 4.85
N SER A 294 -5.88 -15.77 4.66
CA SER A 294 -5.47 -14.84 5.70
C SER A 294 -6.38 -13.62 5.71
N LEU A 295 -7.03 -13.35 6.82
CA LEU A 295 -7.86 -12.17 7.04
C LEU A 295 -7.18 -11.26 8.04
N GLY A 296 -7.05 -9.96 7.71
CA GLY A 296 -6.48 -8.95 8.59
C GLY A 296 -7.42 -7.76 8.76
N VAL A 297 -7.46 -7.20 9.97
CA VAL A 297 -8.21 -5.97 10.28
C VAL A 297 -7.32 -5.05 11.11
N THR A 298 -7.23 -3.77 10.71
CA THR A 298 -6.58 -2.71 11.47
C THR A 298 -7.53 -1.54 11.68
N TYR A 299 -7.25 -0.79 12.74
CA TYR A 299 -7.89 0.48 13.02
C TYR A 299 -6.84 1.53 13.36
N ASP A 300 -6.77 2.61 12.57
CA ASP A 300 -5.85 3.72 12.82
C ASP A 300 -6.42 4.63 13.91
N VAL A 301 -5.73 4.77 15.02
CA VAL A 301 -6.05 5.73 16.09
C VAL A 301 -5.15 6.95 15.94
N ASN A 302 -5.69 8.05 15.42
CA ASN A 302 -4.91 9.26 15.19
C ASN A 302 -4.43 9.89 16.50
N THR A 303 -3.15 10.21 16.53
CA THR A 303 -2.48 10.92 17.63
C THR A 303 -1.89 12.27 17.19
N SER A 304 -1.87 12.53 15.87
CA SER A 304 -1.43 13.78 15.26
C SER A 304 -2.38 14.94 15.56
N ASP A 305 -2.05 16.13 15.11
CA ASP A 305 -2.91 17.32 15.23
C ASP A 305 -4.28 17.14 14.57
N LEU A 306 -4.40 16.22 13.62
CA LEU A 306 -5.66 15.83 12.98
C LEU A 306 -6.63 15.14 13.94
N LYS A 307 -6.18 14.67 15.12
CA LYS A 307 -7.03 14.00 16.13
C LYS A 307 -8.28 14.79 16.49
N THR A 308 -8.18 16.12 16.53
CA THR A 308 -9.32 16.99 16.85
C THR A 308 -10.40 16.96 15.77
N ALA A 309 -10.01 17.06 14.51
CA ALA A 309 -10.95 17.01 13.37
C ALA A 309 -11.49 15.60 13.11
N SER A 310 -10.69 14.58 13.31
CA SER A 310 -11.06 13.19 13.09
C SER A 310 -11.73 12.51 14.32
N ASN A 311 -11.80 13.19 15.47
CA ASN A 311 -12.15 12.58 16.75
C ASN A 311 -11.32 11.33 17.06
N SER A 312 -10.02 11.37 16.76
CA SER A 312 -9.05 10.25 16.82
C SER A 312 -9.39 9.06 15.91
N ARG A 313 -10.37 9.18 15.01
CA ARG A 313 -10.78 8.12 14.08
C ARG A 313 -9.98 8.23 12.77
N GLY A 314 -8.82 7.56 12.72
CA GLY A 314 -7.92 7.59 11.59
C GLY A 314 -8.43 6.78 10.40
N GLY A 315 -8.92 5.58 10.66
CA GLY A 315 -9.48 4.74 9.59
C GLY A 315 -9.57 3.28 9.96
N ILE A 316 -10.33 2.54 9.17
CA ILE A 316 -10.41 1.09 9.22
C ILE A 316 -9.84 0.50 7.94
N GLU A 317 -9.14 -0.61 8.06
CA GLU A 317 -8.60 -1.35 6.93
C GLU A 317 -8.84 -2.85 7.10
N ILE A 318 -9.23 -3.49 6.00
CA ILE A 318 -9.50 -4.94 5.94
C ILE A 318 -8.67 -5.49 4.80
N SER A 319 -7.96 -6.59 5.04
CA SER A 319 -7.24 -7.35 4.02
C SER A 319 -7.72 -8.80 3.98
N LEU A 320 -7.76 -9.37 2.78
CA LEU A 320 -8.00 -10.79 2.56
C LEU A 320 -6.96 -11.29 1.56
N ILE A 321 -6.21 -12.30 1.95
CA ILE A 321 -5.20 -12.95 1.10
C ILE A 321 -5.56 -14.42 0.98
N TYR A 322 -5.50 -14.93 -0.24
CA TYR A 322 -5.59 -16.34 -0.57
C TYR A 322 -4.28 -16.80 -1.20
N ILE A 323 -3.66 -17.84 -0.65
CA ILE A 323 -2.45 -18.44 -1.21
C ILE A 323 -2.71 -19.93 -1.43
N LYS A 324 -2.85 -20.32 -2.69
CA LYS A 324 -2.94 -21.74 -3.05
C LYS A 324 -1.61 -22.41 -2.78
N LYS A 325 -1.58 -23.34 -1.83
CA LYS A 325 -0.39 -24.14 -1.52
C LYS A 325 -0.10 -25.14 -2.66
N PRO A 326 1.18 -25.44 -2.94
CA PRO A 326 1.53 -26.45 -3.94
C PRO A 326 1.06 -27.84 -3.49
N ALA A 327 0.65 -28.68 -4.45
CA ALA A 327 0.21 -30.03 -4.18
C ALA A 327 1.36 -30.97 -3.70
N SER A 328 2.62 -30.58 -3.84
CA SER A 328 3.81 -31.26 -3.33
C SER A 328 4.68 -30.34 -2.51
N SER A 329 4.99 -30.75 -1.29
CA SER A 329 5.66 -29.98 -0.24
C SER A 329 7.18 -29.86 -0.40
N LYS A 330 7.66 -29.24 -1.48
CA LYS A 330 8.99 -28.63 -1.48
C LYS A 330 8.85 -27.14 -1.73
N GLY A 331 8.32 -26.44 -0.75
CA GLY A 331 8.26 -24.99 -0.78
C GLY A 331 9.62 -24.40 -0.45
N LEU A 332 10.10 -23.47 -1.28
CA LEU A 332 11.20 -22.58 -0.88
C LEU A 332 10.75 -21.79 0.35
N PRO A 333 11.64 -21.53 1.34
CA PRO A 333 11.33 -20.68 2.46
C PRO A 333 11.09 -19.25 1.94
N CYS A 334 9.84 -18.92 1.71
CA CYS A 334 9.42 -17.58 1.30
C CYS A 334 8.72 -16.88 2.45
N PRO A 335 8.98 -15.60 2.70
CA PRO A 335 8.22 -14.84 3.68
C PRO A 335 6.73 -14.89 3.31
N ARG A 336 5.88 -15.13 4.31
CA ARG A 336 4.45 -14.88 4.22
C ARG A 336 4.29 -13.37 4.42
N PHE A 337 3.94 -12.68 3.38
CA PHE A 337 3.53 -11.27 3.44
C PHE A 337 2.03 -11.22 3.44
#